data_2c4b6c25808c44618f3bb2c54d6f731c
#
_entry.id   2c4b6c25808c44618f3bb2c54d6f731c
#
_cell.length_a   1.000
_cell.length_b   1.000
_cell.length_c   1.000
_cell.angle_alpha   90.00
_cell.angle_beta   90.00
_cell.angle_gamma   90.00
#
_symmetry.space_group_name_H-M   'P 1'
#
loop_
_entity.id
_entity.type
_entity.pdbx_description
1 polymer ?
#
loop_
_entity_poly.entity_id
_entity_poly.type
_entity_poly.pdbx_seq_one_letter_code
_entity_poly.pdbx_strand_id
1 'polypeptide(L)'
;MTTKQSVGVTAAYAIVTCLFFAWGFITSLIDPLVAAVKGIFTLTDFQAQAAAFAFFAAYGVMSFPAAALLARLKPIPTILAALSMMIAGCLVMLAAANLAMFTLVLLGLFILASGITILQVAANPLAAALGDPRHSHLRLTLSQTFNSLGTFIGPLLGAHLFLAGIEVKEGAIVTKEVRASALAGIDSAYFWICGLIAALTLFFWLSRSVVAGAAAPLPTAGRRGIGSLVADAFSSRWAMFGGLAIFLYVGAEVAIGTQMALFLNSDAIWGHSDAAFGVPVLGYAMGSDGIPGVSLQETGKAVAFYWGGAMVGRFLGSGLLTVVRADRLLALFTAIAAAMCLYVFAVGGVTAGFVALSIGLFNSIMFPVIFTLTLERSTASAEATSGLLCTAIVGGAVLPLLVGLVSERSSYATAFIVPALCYATLCAFARAAARKPQQPRAEPAAIMLH
;
A
#
# COMPACT_ATOMS: atom_id res chain seq x y z
N MET A 1 -28.47 17.71 7.22
CA MET A 1 -28.28 16.45 8.01
C MET A 1 -28.66 16.71 9.44
N THR A 2 -29.51 15.87 10.02
CA THR A 2 -29.85 15.96 11.46
C THR A 2 -28.61 15.50 12.28
N THR A 3 -28.47 16.02 13.52
CA THR A 3 -27.33 15.69 14.41
C THR A 3 -27.14 14.17 14.61
N LYS A 4 -28.21 13.40 14.68
CA LYS A 4 -28.19 11.93 14.76
C LYS A 4 -27.61 11.26 13.51
N GLN A 5 -27.86 11.83 12.33
CA GLN A 5 -27.37 11.30 11.06
C GLN A 5 -25.86 11.57 10.88
N SER A 6 -25.36 12.71 11.36
CA SER A 6 -23.94 13.04 11.34
C SER A 6 -23.12 12.14 12.29
N VAL A 7 -23.62 11.82 13.48
CA VAL A 7 -22.96 10.91 14.44
C VAL A 7 -22.85 9.50 13.86
N GLY A 8 -23.90 9.00 13.19
CA GLY A 8 -23.88 7.68 12.56
C GLY A 8 -22.84 7.58 11.43
N VAL A 9 -22.70 8.63 10.61
CA VAL A 9 -21.68 8.68 9.52
C VAL A 9 -20.27 8.69 10.08
N THR A 10 -20.01 9.50 11.13
CA THR A 10 -18.69 9.57 11.76
C THR A 10 -18.30 8.23 12.39
N ALA A 11 -19.22 7.57 13.09
CA ALA A 11 -18.97 6.26 13.68
C ALA A 11 -18.69 5.20 12.59
N ALA A 12 -19.49 5.15 11.53
CA ALA A 12 -19.27 4.25 10.40
C ALA A 12 -17.91 4.47 9.72
N TYR A 13 -17.53 5.74 9.55
CA TYR A 13 -16.24 6.09 8.98
C TYR A 13 -15.07 5.65 9.87
N ALA A 14 -15.16 5.83 11.19
CA ALA A 14 -14.15 5.36 12.14
C ALA A 14 -13.99 3.83 12.09
N ILE A 15 -15.12 3.09 12.06
CA ILE A 15 -15.13 1.62 11.94
C ILE A 15 -14.42 1.17 10.65
N VAL A 16 -14.74 1.80 9.51
CA VAL A 16 -14.09 1.46 8.24
C VAL A 16 -12.61 1.83 8.26
N THR A 17 -12.23 2.95 8.89
CA THR A 17 -10.83 3.39 9.00
C THR A 17 -9.97 2.42 9.80
N CYS A 18 -10.51 1.71 10.80
CA CYS A 18 -9.79 0.65 11.51
C CYS A 18 -9.34 -0.49 10.58
N LEU A 19 -10.10 -0.79 9.52
CA LEU A 19 -9.70 -1.78 8.52
C LEU A 19 -8.45 -1.34 7.76
N PHE A 20 -8.32 -0.04 7.46
CA PHE A 20 -7.15 0.51 6.76
C PHE A 20 -5.88 0.36 7.60
N PHE A 21 -5.95 0.66 8.90
CA PHE A 21 -4.83 0.43 9.81
C PHE A 21 -4.43 -1.05 9.83
N ALA A 22 -5.40 -1.95 9.99
CA ALA A 22 -5.14 -3.38 10.11
C ALA A 22 -4.46 -3.94 8.86
N TRP A 23 -4.96 -3.65 7.65
CA TRP A 23 -4.28 -4.19 6.47
C TRP A 23 -2.91 -3.55 6.22
N GLY A 24 -2.73 -2.26 6.53
CA GLY A 24 -1.41 -1.61 6.44
C GLY A 24 -0.40 -2.27 7.36
N PHE A 25 -0.80 -2.53 8.62
CA PHE A 25 0.00 -3.24 9.58
C PHE A 25 0.39 -4.65 9.10
N ILE A 26 -0.59 -5.44 8.64
CA ILE A 26 -0.37 -6.82 8.19
C ILE A 26 0.49 -6.86 6.93
N THR A 27 0.25 -5.95 5.97
CA THR A 27 1.03 -5.88 4.73
C THR A 27 2.50 -5.61 5.00
N SER A 28 2.80 -4.72 5.94
CA SER A 28 4.18 -4.32 6.24
C SER A 28 4.97 -5.34 7.06
N LEU A 29 4.30 -6.33 7.63
CA LEU A 29 4.96 -7.48 8.27
C LEU A 29 5.61 -8.44 7.27
N ILE A 30 5.31 -8.30 5.96
CA ILE A 30 5.87 -9.17 4.92
C ILE A 30 7.37 -8.96 4.75
N ASP A 31 7.86 -7.72 4.83
CA ASP A 31 9.28 -7.44 4.65
C ASP A 31 10.16 -8.16 5.69
N PRO A 32 9.93 -8.02 7.01
CA PRO A 32 10.68 -8.79 8.00
C PRO A 32 10.43 -10.31 7.90
N LEU A 33 9.24 -10.73 7.47
CA LEU A 33 8.96 -12.15 7.23
C LEU A 33 9.80 -12.72 6.09
N VAL A 34 9.93 -12.01 4.96
CA VAL A 34 10.76 -12.46 3.81
C VAL A 34 12.22 -12.64 4.24
N ALA A 35 12.75 -11.71 5.04
CA ALA A 35 14.09 -11.82 5.59
C ALA A 35 14.25 -13.06 6.50
N ALA A 36 13.28 -13.30 7.40
CA ALA A 36 13.28 -14.47 8.28
C ALA A 36 13.19 -15.78 7.50
N VAL A 37 12.28 -15.88 6.54
CA VAL A 37 12.08 -17.08 5.70
C VAL A 37 13.31 -17.38 4.85
N LYS A 38 14.00 -16.35 4.31
CA LYS A 38 15.27 -16.53 3.58
C LYS A 38 16.30 -17.24 4.45
N GLY A 39 16.47 -16.81 5.71
CA GLY A 39 17.39 -17.42 6.64
C GLY A 39 16.99 -18.85 7.04
N ILE A 40 15.71 -19.06 7.42
CA ILE A 40 15.18 -20.35 7.92
C ILE A 40 15.27 -21.47 6.88
N PHE A 41 14.93 -21.16 5.62
CA PHE A 41 14.86 -22.14 4.53
C PHE A 41 16.12 -22.13 3.66
N THR A 42 17.14 -21.33 4.01
CA THR A 42 18.39 -21.18 3.23
C THR A 42 18.13 -20.90 1.76
N LEU A 43 17.21 -19.94 1.51
CA LEU A 43 16.77 -19.60 0.17
C LEU A 43 17.78 -18.74 -0.57
N THR A 44 17.83 -18.89 -1.88
CA THR A 44 18.49 -17.90 -2.75
C THR A 44 17.68 -16.59 -2.75
N ASP A 45 18.30 -15.48 -3.15
CA ASP A 45 17.63 -14.18 -3.28
C ASP A 45 16.41 -14.26 -4.19
N PHE A 46 16.53 -14.99 -5.31
CA PHE A 46 15.41 -15.22 -6.22
C PHE A 46 14.25 -15.97 -5.56
N GLN A 47 14.53 -17.00 -4.77
CA GLN A 47 13.50 -17.76 -4.05
C GLN A 47 12.84 -16.92 -2.96
N ALA A 48 13.59 -16.10 -2.25
CA ALA A 48 13.03 -15.17 -1.25
C ALA A 48 12.09 -14.15 -1.90
N GLN A 49 12.44 -13.63 -3.08
CA GLN A 49 11.56 -12.75 -3.85
C GLN A 49 10.26 -13.41 -4.31
N ALA A 50 10.21 -14.74 -4.41
CA ALA A 50 8.96 -15.45 -4.71
C ALA A 50 7.87 -15.19 -3.66
N ALA A 51 8.23 -14.90 -2.41
CA ALA A 51 7.26 -14.52 -1.37
C ALA A 51 6.62 -13.16 -1.66
N ALA A 52 7.41 -12.15 -2.02
CA ALA A 52 6.90 -10.85 -2.44
C ALA A 52 6.06 -10.97 -3.73
N PHE A 53 6.53 -11.77 -4.70
CA PHE A 53 5.78 -12.04 -5.93
C PHE A 53 4.42 -12.70 -5.64
N ALA A 54 4.36 -13.71 -4.77
CA ALA A 54 3.11 -14.38 -4.40
C ALA A 54 2.10 -13.36 -3.82
N PHE A 55 2.58 -12.41 -3.04
CA PHE A 55 1.76 -11.34 -2.48
C PHE A 55 1.20 -10.40 -3.56
N PHE A 56 2.03 -9.86 -4.44
CA PHE A 56 1.57 -8.95 -5.50
C PHE A 56 0.75 -9.67 -6.58
N ALA A 57 1.02 -10.96 -6.86
CA ALA A 57 0.23 -11.76 -7.78
C ALA A 57 -1.24 -11.87 -7.34
N ALA A 58 -1.50 -11.89 -6.03
CA ALA A 58 -2.86 -11.89 -5.51
C ALA A 58 -3.66 -10.64 -5.97
N TYR A 59 -3.04 -9.47 -6.03
CA TYR A 59 -3.71 -8.27 -6.57
C TYR A 59 -4.07 -8.44 -8.05
N GLY A 60 -3.16 -8.96 -8.85
CA GLY A 60 -3.42 -9.21 -10.28
C GLY A 60 -4.56 -10.21 -10.51
N VAL A 61 -4.57 -11.31 -9.76
CA VAL A 61 -5.51 -12.41 -9.95
C VAL A 61 -6.85 -12.17 -9.28
N MET A 62 -6.87 -11.62 -8.04
CA MET A 62 -8.06 -11.59 -7.19
C MET A 62 -8.87 -10.31 -7.28
N SER A 63 -8.38 -9.23 -7.90
CA SER A 63 -9.09 -7.95 -7.91
C SER A 63 -10.42 -8.00 -8.67
N PHE A 64 -10.48 -8.63 -9.84
CA PHE A 64 -11.75 -8.80 -10.56
C PHE A 64 -12.68 -9.84 -9.94
N PRO A 65 -12.23 -11.00 -9.44
CA PRO A 65 -13.04 -11.84 -8.56
C PRO A 65 -13.60 -11.09 -7.34
N ALA A 66 -12.79 -10.22 -6.70
CA ALA A 66 -13.22 -9.37 -5.60
C ALA A 66 -14.30 -8.37 -6.03
N ALA A 67 -14.14 -7.74 -7.21
CA ALA A 67 -15.15 -6.85 -7.77
C ALA A 67 -16.48 -7.58 -8.06
N ALA A 68 -16.41 -8.82 -8.57
CA ALA A 68 -17.58 -9.65 -8.77
C ALA A 68 -18.27 -10.04 -7.44
N LEU A 69 -17.46 -10.30 -6.41
CA LEU A 69 -17.98 -10.56 -5.07
C LEU A 69 -18.67 -9.33 -4.49
N LEU A 70 -18.05 -8.16 -4.63
CA LEU A 70 -18.61 -6.86 -4.23
C LEU A 70 -19.94 -6.55 -4.92
N ALA A 71 -20.02 -6.78 -6.24
CA ALA A 71 -21.22 -6.59 -7.02
C ALA A 71 -22.39 -7.50 -6.59
N ARG A 72 -22.06 -8.72 -6.11
CA ARG A 72 -23.07 -9.70 -5.67
C ARG A 72 -23.49 -9.52 -4.21
N LEU A 73 -22.52 -9.35 -3.32
CA LEU A 73 -22.72 -9.37 -1.86
C LEU A 73 -22.89 -7.98 -1.24
N LYS A 74 -22.59 -6.90 -1.96
CA LYS A 74 -22.45 -5.52 -1.43
C LYS A 74 -21.26 -5.36 -0.47
N PRO A 75 -20.88 -4.13 -0.04
CA PRO A 75 -19.63 -3.90 0.68
C PRO A 75 -19.45 -4.68 1.98
N ILE A 76 -20.47 -4.71 2.84
CA ILE A 76 -20.31 -5.27 4.19
C ILE A 76 -20.06 -6.77 4.19
N PRO A 77 -20.87 -7.62 3.53
CA PRO A 77 -20.56 -9.04 3.44
C PRO A 77 -19.26 -9.34 2.70
N THR A 78 -18.88 -8.49 1.70
CA THR A 78 -17.60 -8.62 1.00
C THR A 78 -16.41 -8.38 1.93
N ILE A 79 -16.49 -7.38 2.82
CA ILE A 79 -15.47 -7.11 3.83
C ILE A 79 -15.36 -8.28 4.82
N LEU A 80 -16.48 -8.83 5.28
CA LEU A 80 -16.47 -9.99 6.17
C LEU A 80 -15.85 -11.23 5.48
N ALA A 81 -16.16 -11.46 4.21
CA ALA A 81 -15.53 -12.53 3.42
C ALA A 81 -14.02 -12.31 3.25
N ALA A 82 -13.60 -11.06 3.04
CA ALA A 82 -12.19 -10.69 2.97
C ALA A 82 -11.43 -11.01 4.27
N LEU A 83 -11.98 -10.59 5.40
CA LEU A 83 -11.40 -10.85 6.73
C LEU A 83 -11.35 -12.36 7.03
N SER A 84 -12.40 -13.11 6.66
CA SER A 84 -12.40 -14.56 6.80
C SER A 84 -11.32 -15.23 5.94
N MET A 85 -11.08 -14.72 4.73
CA MET A 85 -10.03 -15.22 3.85
C MET A 85 -8.62 -14.87 4.41
N MET A 86 -8.46 -13.69 5.03
CA MET A 86 -7.22 -13.33 5.72
C MET A 86 -6.95 -14.28 6.90
N ILE A 87 -7.96 -14.64 7.69
CA ILE A 87 -7.86 -15.65 8.76
C ILE A 87 -7.41 -16.99 8.16
N ALA A 88 -8.02 -17.45 7.06
CA ALA A 88 -7.61 -18.68 6.40
C ALA A 88 -6.14 -18.63 5.95
N GLY A 89 -5.67 -17.49 5.43
CA GLY A 89 -4.26 -17.28 5.09
C GLY A 89 -3.34 -17.41 6.30
N CYS A 90 -3.71 -16.82 7.44
CA CYS A 90 -2.96 -16.96 8.70
C CYS A 90 -2.90 -18.42 9.18
N LEU A 91 -4.01 -19.17 9.09
CA LEU A 91 -4.04 -20.58 9.47
C LEU A 91 -3.13 -21.44 8.58
N VAL A 92 -3.06 -21.12 7.27
CA VAL A 92 -2.10 -21.78 6.38
C VAL A 92 -0.66 -21.41 6.75
N MET A 93 -0.40 -20.15 7.17
CA MET A 93 0.92 -19.74 7.64
C MET A 93 1.34 -20.47 8.94
N LEU A 94 0.40 -20.68 9.88
CA LEU A 94 0.62 -21.49 11.07
C LEU A 94 0.97 -22.95 10.68
N ALA A 95 0.23 -23.53 9.76
CA ALA A 95 0.55 -24.87 9.23
C ALA A 95 1.92 -24.89 8.53
N ALA A 96 2.28 -23.85 7.78
CA ALA A 96 3.57 -23.72 7.11
C ALA A 96 4.74 -23.68 8.11
N ALA A 97 4.60 -22.94 9.22
CA ALA A 97 5.60 -22.87 10.27
C ALA A 97 5.75 -24.22 10.97
N ASN A 98 4.66 -24.89 11.33
CA ASN A 98 4.66 -26.18 12.01
C ASN A 98 5.20 -27.34 11.15
N LEU A 99 4.91 -27.32 9.85
CA LEU A 99 5.39 -28.31 8.88
C LEU A 99 6.75 -27.97 8.27
N ALA A 100 7.27 -26.78 8.54
CA ALA A 100 8.51 -26.23 7.97
C ALA A 100 8.55 -26.30 6.44
N MET A 101 7.43 -25.95 5.77
CA MET A 101 7.27 -26.04 4.31
C MET A 101 7.17 -24.67 3.66
N PHE A 102 8.18 -24.28 2.86
CA PHE A 102 8.21 -23.00 2.15
C PHE A 102 7.05 -22.84 1.16
N THR A 103 6.64 -23.91 0.45
CA THR A 103 5.50 -23.86 -0.47
C THR A 103 4.20 -23.44 0.24
N LEU A 104 4.00 -23.89 1.49
CA LEU A 104 2.86 -23.47 2.29
C LEU A 104 2.97 -22.00 2.73
N VAL A 105 4.19 -21.49 2.94
CA VAL A 105 4.41 -20.04 3.17
C VAL A 105 3.92 -19.23 1.97
N LEU A 106 4.31 -19.61 0.75
CA LEU A 106 3.87 -18.93 -0.47
C LEU A 106 2.33 -18.98 -0.63
N LEU A 107 1.73 -20.14 -0.36
CA LEU A 107 0.28 -20.32 -0.42
C LEU A 107 -0.42 -19.46 0.65
N GLY A 108 0.07 -19.46 1.89
CA GLY A 108 -0.47 -18.66 2.98
C GLY A 108 -0.41 -17.16 2.68
N LEU A 109 0.73 -16.69 2.15
CA LEU A 109 0.89 -15.30 1.72
C LEU A 109 -0.06 -14.94 0.56
N PHE A 110 -0.22 -15.81 -0.43
CA PHE A 110 -1.16 -15.59 -1.54
C PHE A 110 -2.60 -15.51 -1.05
N ILE A 111 -3.04 -16.40 -0.14
CA ILE A 111 -4.40 -16.40 0.43
C ILE A 111 -4.61 -15.14 1.29
N LEU A 112 -3.64 -14.79 2.13
CA LEU A 112 -3.68 -13.59 2.98
C LEU A 112 -3.80 -12.32 2.12
N ALA A 113 -2.95 -12.17 1.11
CA ALA A 113 -2.97 -11.07 0.16
C ALA A 113 -4.25 -11.03 -0.69
N SER A 114 -4.83 -12.19 -1.03
CA SER A 114 -6.12 -12.28 -1.68
C SER A 114 -7.23 -11.70 -0.81
N GLY A 115 -7.22 -11.99 0.49
CA GLY A 115 -8.12 -11.38 1.46
C GLY A 115 -7.93 -9.87 1.55
N ILE A 116 -6.70 -9.39 1.62
CA ILE A 116 -6.36 -7.95 1.60
C ILE A 116 -6.87 -7.29 0.30
N THR A 117 -6.71 -7.94 -0.85
CA THR A 117 -7.19 -7.45 -2.15
C THR A 117 -8.71 -7.28 -2.15
N ILE A 118 -9.46 -8.30 -1.68
CA ILE A 118 -10.93 -8.25 -1.56
C ILE A 118 -11.32 -7.10 -0.62
N LEU A 119 -10.61 -6.94 0.50
CA LEU A 119 -10.84 -5.88 1.46
C LEU A 119 -10.67 -4.49 0.82
N GLN A 120 -9.58 -4.27 0.07
CA GLN A 120 -9.31 -2.99 -0.57
C GLN A 120 -10.33 -2.66 -1.68
N VAL A 121 -10.71 -3.64 -2.50
CA VAL A 121 -11.73 -3.46 -3.55
C VAL A 121 -13.06 -2.99 -2.96
N ALA A 122 -13.42 -3.45 -1.75
CA ALA A 122 -14.66 -3.09 -1.08
C ALA A 122 -14.52 -1.84 -0.19
N ALA A 123 -13.45 -1.71 0.59
CA ALA A 123 -13.30 -0.68 1.60
C ALA A 123 -12.91 0.70 1.02
N ASN A 124 -12.09 0.75 -0.05
CA ASN A 124 -11.71 2.02 -0.67
C ASN A 124 -12.92 2.82 -1.19
N PRO A 125 -13.79 2.25 -2.05
CA PRO A 125 -14.98 2.97 -2.52
C PRO A 125 -15.97 3.23 -1.39
N LEU A 126 -16.08 2.32 -0.39
CA LEU A 126 -16.95 2.53 0.77
C LEU A 126 -16.48 3.74 1.59
N ALA A 127 -15.20 3.82 1.96
CA ALA A 127 -14.64 4.96 2.70
C ALA A 127 -14.85 6.29 1.95
N ALA A 128 -14.64 6.29 0.63
CA ALA A 128 -14.89 7.46 -0.20
C ALA A 128 -16.37 7.87 -0.24
N ALA A 129 -17.30 6.91 -0.14
CA ALA A 129 -18.74 7.15 -0.26
C ALA A 129 -19.44 7.51 1.06
N LEU A 130 -18.80 7.30 2.23
CA LEU A 130 -19.37 7.61 3.53
C LEU A 130 -19.48 9.14 3.76
N GLY A 131 -20.67 9.71 3.73
CA GLY A 131 -20.94 11.13 3.99
C GLY A 131 -20.95 12.03 2.74
N ASP A 132 -20.66 13.33 2.90
CA ASP A 132 -20.76 14.31 1.81
C ASP A 132 -19.78 13.98 0.66
N PRO A 133 -20.24 13.84 -0.58
CA PRO A 133 -19.41 13.60 -1.77
C PRO A 133 -18.25 14.59 -1.96
N ARG A 134 -18.42 15.84 -1.54
CA ARG A 134 -17.39 16.89 -1.65
C ARG A 134 -16.10 16.55 -0.87
N HIS A 135 -16.20 15.72 0.16
CA HIS A 135 -15.10 15.31 1.02
C HIS A 135 -14.62 13.87 0.76
N SER A 136 -14.95 13.28 -0.40
CA SER A 136 -14.55 11.91 -0.75
C SER A 136 -13.03 11.71 -0.74
N HIS A 137 -12.28 12.66 -1.32
CA HIS A 137 -10.82 12.65 -1.35
C HIS A 137 -10.21 12.74 0.04
N LEU A 138 -10.71 13.68 0.87
CA LEU A 138 -10.29 13.83 2.26
C LEU A 138 -10.46 12.52 3.04
N ARG A 139 -11.65 11.91 2.96
CA ARG A 139 -11.95 10.69 3.71
C ARG A 139 -11.04 9.53 3.31
N LEU A 140 -10.87 9.29 2.01
CA LEU A 140 -9.99 8.20 1.58
C LEU A 140 -8.53 8.49 1.94
N THR A 141 -8.05 9.75 1.79
CA THR A 141 -6.69 10.12 2.16
C THR A 141 -6.45 9.97 3.66
N LEU A 142 -7.41 10.40 4.50
CA LEU A 142 -7.31 10.25 5.95
C LEU A 142 -7.34 8.77 6.36
N SER A 143 -8.20 7.94 5.76
CA SER A 143 -8.18 6.49 5.99
C SER A 143 -6.83 5.87 5.60
N GLN A 144 -6.24 6.30 4.49
CA GLN A 144 -4.91 5.87 4.07
C GLN A 144 -3.79 6.39 5.00
N THR A 145 -4.00 7.47 5.75
CA THR A 145 -3.06 7.88 6.81
C THR A 145 -3.00 6.83 7.92
N PHE A 146 -4.13 6.29 8.32
CA PHE A 146 -4.18 5.19 9.30
C PHE A 146 -3.56 3.89 8.74
N ASN A 147 -3.73 3.62 7.45
CA ASN A 147 -3.01 2.55 6.79
C ASN A 147 -1.48 2.76 6.89
N SER A 148 -1.00 3.98 6.63
CA SER A 148 0.43 4.30 6.74
C SER A 148 0.95 4.20 8.17
N LEU A 149 0.14 4.53 9.16
CA LEU A 149 0.48 4.33 10.57
C LEU A 149 0.69 2.83 10.85
N GLY A 150 -0.20 1.99 10.34
CA GLY A 150 -0.03 0.53 10.40
C GLY A 150 1.25 0.07 9.72
N THR A 151 1.51 0.57 8.51
CA THR A 151 2.71 0.26 7.73
C THR A 151 4.01 0.72 8.43
N PHE A 152 3.97 1.81 9.17
CA PHE A 152 5.10 2.30 9.96
C PHE A 152 5.37 1.44 11.21
N ILE A 153 4.31 1.08 11.94
CA ILE A 153 4.41 0.29 13.17
C ILE A 153 4.75 -1.18 12.89
N GLY A 154 4.25 -1.74 11.78
CA GLY A 154 4.37 -3.16 11.45
C GLY A 154 5.82 -3.67 11.42
N PRO A 155 6.74 -3.07 10.67
CA PRO A 155 8.14 -3.52 10.63
C PRO A 155 8.85 -3.44 11.98
N LEU A 156 8.52 -2.43 12.81
CA LEU A 156 9.09 -2.28 14.15
C LEU A 156 8.71 -3.45 15.05
N LEU A 157 7.43 -3.82 15.04
CA LEU A 157 6.94 -4.98 15.78
C LEU A 157 7.36 -6.29 15.10
N GLY A 158 7.33 -6.34 13.77
CA GLY A 158 7.72 -7.50 12.98
C GLY A 158 9.18 -7.90 13.19
N ALA A 159 10.08 -6.94 13.32
CA ALA A 159 11.47 -7.22 13.64
C ALA A 159 11.60 -7.92 15.00
N HIS A 160 10.86 -7.49 16.00
CA HIS A 160 10.84 -8.17 17.30
C HIS A 160 10.15 -9.54 17.24
N LEU A 161 9.10 -9.71 16.45
CA LEU A 161 8.33 -10.95 16.39
C LEU A 161 9.01 -12.03 15.55
N PHE A 162 9.62 -11.65 14.42
CA PHE A 162 10.17 -12.62 13.45
C PHE A 162 11.69 -12.77 13.57
N LEU A 163 12.42 -11.72 14.01
CA LEU A 163 13.88 -11.69 13.99
C LEU A 163 14.49 -11.80 15.39
N ALA A 164 13.70 -11.79 16.47
CA ALA A 164 14.19 -11.97 17.82
C ALA A 164 14.83 -13.37 17.97
N GLY A 165 16.15 -13.39 18.16
CA GLY A 165 16.92 -14.63 18.27
C GLY A 165 17.42 -15.21 16.95
N ILE A 166 17.15 -14.57 15.81
CA ILE A 166 17.70 -14.92 14.50
C ILE A 166 18.76 -13.87 14.11
N GLU A 167 19.86 -13.81 14.81
CA GLU A 167 21.09 -13.21 14.27
C GLU A 167 21.73 -14.18 13.27
N VAL A 168 21.13 -14.35 12.11
CA VAL A 168 21.80 -15.04 11.01
C VAL A 168 22.73 -14.04 10.36
N LYS A 169 23.97 -13.94 10.87
CA LYS A 169 25.06 -13.29 10.12
C LYS A 169 25.18 -14.01 8.77
N GLU A 170 25.33 -13.26 7.69
CA GLU A 170 25.60 -13.84 6.38
C GLU A 170 26.74 -14.87 6.51
N GLY A 171 26.48 -16.13 6.11
CA GLY A 171 27.42 -17.23 6.23
C GLY A 171 27.33 -18.08 7.51
N ALA A 172 26.44 -17.79 8.46
CA ALA A 172 26.24 -18.61 9.65
C ALA A 172 25.53 -19.94 9.30
N ILE A 173 26.02 -21.04 9.84
CA ILE A 173 25.37 -22.35 9.70
C ILE A 173 24.09 -22.31 10.52
N VAL A 174 22.93 -22.39 9.85
CA VAL A 174 21.62 -22.48 10.52
C VAL A 174 21.51 -23.84 11.21
N THR A 175 21.69 -23.86 12.52
CA THR A 175 21.51 -25.09 13.31
C THR A 175 20.03 -25.46 13.39
N LYS A 176 19.74 -26.73 13.76
CA LYS A 176 18.35 -27.19 13.92
C LYS A 176 17.61 -26.39 14.99
N GLU A 177 18.31 -25.97 16.05
CA GLU A 177 17.77 -25.20 17.16
C GLU A 177 17.41 -23.78 16.72
N VAL A 178 18.27 -23.09 15.96
CA VAL A 178 18.02 -21.75 15.41
C VAL A 178 16.83 -21.79 14.45
N ARG A 179 16.76 -22.82 13.60
CA ARG A 179 15.63 -23.01 12.69
C ARG A 179 14.32 -23.24 13.46
N ALA A 180 14.33 -24.06 14.50
CA ALA A 180 13.14 -24.34 15.31
C ALA A 180 12.66 -23.08 16.05
N SER A 181 13.58 -22.30 16.63
CA SER A 181 13.27 -21.04 17.30
C SER A 181 12.66 -20.00 16.33
N ALA A 182 13.21 -19.91 15.13
CA ALA A 182 12.74 -19.02 14.09
C ALA A 182 11.32 -19.39 13.59
N LEU A 183 11.06 -20.69 13.39
CA LEU A 183 9.73 -21.19 13.03
C LEU A 183 8.72 -20.94 14.15
N ALA A 184 9.11 -21.10 15.41
CA ALA A 184 8.27 -20.77 16.57
C ALA A 184 7.96 -19.27 16.64
N GLY A 185 8.89 -18.40 16.24
CA GLY A 185 8.65 -16.95 16.10
C GLY A 185 7.58 -16.63 15.06
N ILE A 186 7.66 -17.26 13.87
CA ILE A 186 6.65 -17.13 12.82
C ILE A 186 5.30 -17.67 13.30
N ASP A 187 5.26 -18.83 13.91
CA ASP A 187 4.04 -19.44 14.46
C ASP A 187 3.36 -18.49 15.46
N SER A 188 4.10 -18.02 16.47
CA SER A 188 3.60 -17.07 17.46
C SER A 188 3.07 -15.78 16.83
N ALA A 189 3.81 -15.21 15.88
CA ALA A 189 3.38 -13.98 15.22
C ALA A 189 2.07 -14.16 14.42
N TYR A 190 1.97 -15.22 13.62
CA TYR A 190 0.75 -15.49 12.87
C TYR A 190 -0.43 -15.90 13.74
N PHE A 191 -0.18 -16.51 14.90
CA PHE A 191 -1.21 -16.76 15.91
C PHE A 191 -1.82 -15.43 16.41
N TRP A 192 -0.99 -14.46 16.79
CA TRP A 192 -1.45 -13.14 17.23
C TRP A 192 -2.10 -12.33 16.12
N ILE A 193 -1.55 -12.37 14.90
CA ILE A 193 -2.15 -11.71 13.72
C ILE A 193 -3.54 -12.32 13.43
N CYS A 194 -3.66 -13.64 13.47
CA CYS A 194 -4.94 -14.33 13.31
C CYS A 194 -5.96 -13.90 14.37
N GLY A 195 -5.54 -13.85 15.63
CA GLY A 195 -6.35 -13.36 16.75
C GLY A 195 -6.81 -11.90 16.55
N LEU A 196 -5.91 -11.02 16.12
CA LEU A 196 -6.22 -9.63 15.81
C LEU A 196 -7.25 -9.51 14.66
N ILE A 197 -7.07 -10.28 13.58
CA ILE A 197 -8.02 -10.27 12.44
C ILE A 197 -9.38 -10.86 12.90
N ALA A 198 -9.39 -11.90 13.72
CA ALA A 198 -10.63 -12.48 14.27
C ALA A 198 -11.37 -11.46 15.16
N ALA A 199 -10.65 -10.74 16.02
CA ALA A 199 -11.22 -9.68 16.85
C ALA A 199 -11.77 -8.54 15.99
N LEU A 200 -11.04 -8.12 14.95
CA LEU A 200 -11.48 -7.11 13.98
C LEU A 200 -12.71 -7.58 13.19
N THR A 201 -12.76 -8.85 12.82
CA THR A 201 -13.91 -9.46 12.13
C THR A 201 -15.16 -9.41 13.03
N LEU A 202 -15.01 -9.78 14.29
CA LEU A 202 -16.09 -9.72 15.27
C LEU A 202 -16.54 -8.27 15.50
N PHE A 203 -15.60 -7.35 15.69
CA PHE A 203 -15.88 -5.91 15.85
C PHE A 203 -16.65 -5.36 14.65
N PHE A 204 -16.20 -5.65 13.43
CA PHE A 204 -16.86 -5.19 12.21
C PHE A 204 -18.25 -5.84 12.04
N TRP A 205 -18.37 -7.14 12.36
CA TRP A 205 -19.66 -7.85 12.32
C TRP A 205 -20.68 -7.27 13.30
N LEU A 206 -20.28 -6.97 14.53
CA LEU A 206 -21.14 -6.33 15.54
C LEU A 206 -21.55 -4.92 15.11
N SER A 207 -20.64 -4.18 14.46
CA SER A 207 -20.85 -2.79 14.03
C SER A 207 -21.49 -2.67 12.63
N ARG A 208 -21.80 -3.76 11.96
CA ARG A 208 -22.27 -3.78 10.55
C ARG A 208 -23.52 -2.94 10.29
N SER A 209 -24.44 -2.88 11.27
CA SER A 209 -25.68 -2.10 11.14
C SER A 209 -25.41 -0.59 11.11
N VAL A 210 -24.41 -0.12 11.85
CA VAL A 210 -23.99 1.29 11.86
C VAL A 210 -23.42 1.67 10.49
N VAL A 211 -22.57 0.81 9.93
CA VAL A 211 -21.97 1.04 8.61
C VAL A 211 -23.04 0.98 7.52
N ALA A 212 -23.96 0.01 7.60
CA ALA A 212 -25.07 -0.14 6.63
C ALA A 212 -26.02 1.07 6.63
N GLY A 213 -26.33 1.61 7.80
CA GLY A 213 -27.23 2.76 7.93
C GLY A 213 -26.61 4.09 7.46
N ALA A 214 -25.27 4.18 7.44
CA ALA A 214 -24.54 5.38 7.03
C ALA A 214 -24.08 5.36 5.56
N ALA A 215 -23.95 4.18 4.97
CA ALA A 215 -23.50 4.03 3.59
C ALA A 215 -24.59 4.45 2.60
N ALA A 216 -24.30 5.45 1.76
CA ALA A 216 -25.14 5.72 0.61
C ALA A 216 -25.16 4.48 -0.31
N PRO A 217 -26.30 4.18 -0.98
CA PRO A 217 -26.36 3.10 -1.94
C PRO A 217 -25.29 3.32 -3.01
N LEU A 218 -24.27 2.46 -3.04
CA LEU A 218 -23.38 2.44 -4.18
C LEU A 218 -24.19 1.93 -5.39
N PRO A 219 -24.08 2.59 -6.57
CA PRO A 219 -24.68 2.06 -7.77
C PRO A 219 -24.09 0.68 -8.04
N THR A 220 -24.82 -0.37 -7.72
CA THR A 220 -24.35 -1.74 -7.91
C THR A 220 -24.62 -2.18 -9.35
N ALA A 221 -23.63 -2.79 -9.98
CA ALA A 221 -23.74 -3.33 -11.34
C ALA A 221 -24.68 -4.54 -11.46
N GLY A 222 -25.35 -4.93 -10.40
CA GLY A 222 -26.17 -6.15 -10.34
C GLY A 222 -25.31 -7.43 -10.33
N ARG A 223 -25.93 -8.57 -10.58
CA ARG A 223 -25.23 -9.88 -10.66
C ARG A 223 -24.42 -10.00 -11.94
N ARG A 224 -23.33 -9.26 -12.07
CA ARG A 224 -22.42 -9.36 -13.22
C ARG A 224 -21.34 -10.41 -12.98
N GLY A 225 -20.98 -11.14 -14.05
CA GLY A 225 -19.84 -12.07 -14.06
C GLY A 225 -18.50 -11.32 -14.16
N ILE A 226 -17.40 -12.00 -13.87
CA ILE A 226 -16.04 -11.42 -13.95
C ILE A 226 -15.78 -10.83 -15.35
N GLY A 227 -16.08 -11.56 -16.42
CA GLY A 227 -15.87 -11.11 -17.80
C GLY A 227 -16.62 -9.80 -18.14
N SER A 228 -17.85 -9.65 -17.65
CA SER A 228 -18.62 -8.41 -17.87
C SER A 228 -18.06 -7.23 -17.09
N LEU A 229 -17.51 -7.45 -15.89
CA LEU A 229 -16.86 -6.39 -15.10
C LEU A 229 -15.53 -5.97 -15.73
N VAL A 230 -14.76 -6.92 -16.25
CA VAL A 230 -13.54 -6.63 -17.03
C VAL A 230 -13.91 -5.80 -18.24
N ALA A 231 -14.89 -6.24 -19.07
CA ALA A 231 -15.33 -5.49 -20.24
C ALA A 231 -15.84 -4.08 -19.86
N ASP A 232 -16.61 -3.96 -18.76
CA ASP A 232 -17.11 -2.69 -18.24
C ASP A 232 -15.95 -1.75 -17.87
N ALA A 233 -14.96 -2.24 -17.11
CA ALA A 233 -13.77 -1.47 -16.72
C ALA A 233 -12.98 -0.98 -17.95
N PHE A 234 -12.73 -1.86 -18.92
CA PHE A 234 -11.98 -1.53 -20.14
C PHE A 234 -12.77 -0.67 -21.13
N SER A 235 -14.09 -0.60 -21.04
CA SER A 235 -14.92 0.32 -21.82
C SER A 235 -14.77 1.78 -21.37
N SER A 236 -14.39 2.01 -20.12
CA SER A 236 -14.20 3.34 -19.55
C SER A 236 -12.77 3.84 -19.72
N ARG A 237 -12.57 4.84 -20.59
CA ARG A 237 -11.24 5.48 -20.77
C ARG A 237 -10.68 6.01 -19.45
N TRP A 238 -11.55 6.51 -18.56
CA TRP A 238 -11.08 7.02 -17.25
C TRP A 238 -10.70 5.92 -16.29
N ALA A 239 -11.37 4.79 -16.31
CA ALA A 239 -10.93 3.63 -15.55
C ALA A 239 -9.54 3.15 -16.02
N MET A 240 -9.33 3.11 -17.35
CA MET A 240 -8.02 2.75 -17.94
C MET A 240 -6.92 3.75 -17.57
N PHE A 241 -7.17 5.06 -17.69
CA PHE A 241 -6.20 6.08 -17.29
C PHE A 241 -5.88 6.02 -15.80
N GLY A 242 -6.90 5.81 -14.95
CA GLY A 242 -6.72 5.63 -13.52
C GLY A 242 -5.94 4.35 -13.18
N GLY A 243 -6.24 3.24 -13.87
CA GLY A 243 -5.48 2.00 -13.74
C GLY A 243 -4.00 2.19 -14.10
N LEU A 244 -3.71 2.82 -15.24
CA LEU A 244 -2.33 3.16 -15.61
C LEU A 244 -1.69 4.09 -14.57
N ALA A 245 -2.42 5.08 -14.07
CA ALA A 245 -1.90 6.00 -13.06
C ALA A 245 -1.58 5.28 -11.75
N ILE A 246 -2.43 4.37 -11.26
CA ILE A 246 -2.14 3.55 -10.07
C ILE A 246 -0.93 2.63 -10.31
N PHE A 247 -0.85 1.99 -11.48
CA PHE A 247 0.27 1.12 -11.85
C PHE A 247 1.61 1.88 -11.78
N LEU A 248 1.66 3.05 -12.42
CA LEU A 248 2.87 3.89 -12.42
C LEU A 248 3.19 4.44 -11.03
N TYR A 249 2.16 4.86 -10.28
CA TYR A 249 2.36 5.41 -8.94
C TYR A 249 2.91 4.35 -7.98
N VAL A 250 2.20 3.23 -7.82
CA VAL A 250 2.62 2.17 -6.88
C VAL A 250 3.97 1.61 -7.29
N GLY A 251 4.19 1.44 -8.59
CA GLY A 251 5.46 0.98 -9.09
C GLY A 251 6.62 1.92 -8.78
N ALA A 252 6.44 3.23 -8.97
CA ALA A 252 7.46 4.24 -8.65
C ALA A 252 7.72 4.32 -7.13
N GLU A 253 6.64 4.34 -6.31
CA GLU A 253 6.73 4.38 -4.85
C GLU A 253 7.53 3.20 -4.30
N VAL A 254 7.19 1.98 -4.72
CA VAL A 254 7.85 0.74 -4.27
C VAL A 254 9.28 0.67 -4.80
N ALA A 255 9.52 1.05 -6.08
CA ALA A 255 10.88 1.02 -6.64
C ALA A 255 11.84 1.96 -5.91
N ILE A 256 11.40 3.18 -5.58
CA ILE A 256 12.21 4.12 -4.79
C ILE A 256 12.46 3.54 -3.40
N GLY A 257 11.42 3.04 -2.72
CA GLY A 257 11.54 2.51 -1.36
C GLY A 257 12.47 1.30 -1.27
N THR A 258 12.35 0.35 -2.18
CA THR A 258 13.15 -0.91 -2.16
C THR A 258 14.62 -0.69 -2.52
N GLN A 259 14.94 0.30 -3.37
CA GLN A 259 16.33 0.60 -3.74
C GLN A 259 16.97 1.70 -2.89
N MET A 260 16.21 2.34 -2.02
CA MET A 260 16.68 3.51 -1.26
C MET A 260 17.93 3.22 -0.42
N ALA A 261 17.97 2.10 0.28
CA ALA A 261 19.12 1.76 1.13
C ALA A 261 20.41 1.62 0.30
N LEU A 262 20.35 0.91 -0.82
CA LEU A 262 21.48 0.73 -1.74
C LEU A 262 21.90 2.04 -2.40
N PHE A 263 20.94 2.88 -2.79
CA PHE A 263 21.20 4.21 -3.33
C PHE A 263 21.93 5.09 -2.32
N LEU A 264 21.45 5.16 -1.08
CA LEU A 264 22.06 5.98 -0.02
C LEU A 264 23.48 5.46 0.37
N ASN A 265 23.68 4.15 0.40
CA ASN A 265 24.96 3.53 0.72
C ASN A 265 25.98 3.66 -0.42
N SER A 266 25.57 4.04 -1.63
CA SER A 266 26.52 4.18 -2.74
C SER A 266 27.54 5.29 -2.47
N ASP A 267 28.78 5.08 -2.93
CA ASP A 267 29.92 5.99 -2.74
C ASP A 267 29.64 7.41 -3.22
N ALA A 268 28.86 7.54 -4.30
CA ALA A 268 28.47 8.81 -4.87
C ALA A 268 27.45 9.59 -4.04
N ILE A 269 26.81 8.98 -3.04
CA ILE A 269 25.73 9.58 -2.22
C ILE A 269 26.22 9.77 -0.77
N TRP A 270 26.15 8.74 0.07
CA TRP A 270 26.53 8.81 1.48
C TRP A 270 27.60 7.78 1.88
N GLY A 271 28.02 6.86 1.00
CA GLY A 271 28.97 5.81 1.33
C GLY A 271 30.30 6.32 1.92
N HIS A 272 30.71 7.53 1.55
CA HIS A 272 31.93 8.21 2.09
C HIS A 272 31.61 9.53 2.79
N SER A 273 30.38 9.77 3.25
CA SER A 273 29.99 11.05 3.81
C SER A 273 29.20 10.88 5.13
N ASP A 274 29.66 11.55 6.18
CA ASP A 274 28.99 11.61 7.49
C ASP A 274 27.89 12.67 7.57
N ALA A 275 27.56 13.34 6.46
CA ALA A 275 26.60 14.46 6.46
C ALA A 275 25.20 14.05 6.95
N ALA A 276 24.78 12.80 6.75
CA ALA A 276 23.51 12.27 7.23
C ALA A 276 23.41 12.28 8.76
N PHE A 277 24.52 12.04 9.47
CA PHE A 277 24.58 12.07 10.93
C PHE A 277 24.51 13.50 11.51
N GLY A 278 24.80 14.52 10.70
CA GLY A 278 24.64 15.94 11.07
C GLY A 278 23.18 16.38 11.19
N VAL A 279 22.21 15.59 10.71
CA VAL A 279 20.78 15.85 10.89
C VAL A 279 20.31 15.16 12.17
N PRO A 280 19.95 15.87 13.26
CA PRO A 280 19.81 15.28 14.60
C PRO A 280 18.86 14.08 14.67
N VAL A 281 17.66 14.18 14.07
CA VAL A 281 16.66 13.11 14.10
C VAL A 281 17.09 11.92 13.24
N LEU A 282 17.63 12.17 12.06
CA LEU A 282 18.09 11.16 11.13
C LEU A 282 19.34 10.44 11.69
N GLY A 283 20.34 11.19 12.15
CA GLY A 283 21.57 10.66 12.72
C GLY A 283 21.31 9.82 13.98
N TYR A 284 20.40 10.27 14.86
CA TYR A 284 19.98 9.49 16.02
C TYR A 284 19.31 8.16 15.64
N ALA A 285 18.41 8.18 14.66
CA ALA A 285 17.69 6.98 14.22
C ALA A 285 18.61 5.98 13.49
N MET A 286 19.54 6.48 12.68
CA MET A 286 20.51 5.63 11.98
C MET A 286 21.49 4.99 12.97
N GLY A 287 21.94 5.75 13.97
CA GLY A 287 23.04 5.38 14.87
C GLY A 287 24.35 5.28 14.08
N SER A 288 25.49 5.67 14.66
CA SER A 288 26.78 5.51 14.00
C SER A 288 27.51 4.29 14.56
N ASP A 289 28.11 3.51 13.66
CA ASP A 289 29.01 2.41 14.02
C ASP A 289 30.47 2.91 14.27
N GLY A 290 30.70 4.22 14.11
CA GLY A 290 32.00 4.84 14.29
C GLY A 290 32.96 4.68 13.12
N ILE A 291 32.49 4.12 12.01
CA ILE A 291 33.24 4.01 10.73
C ILE A 291 32.87 5.21 9.86
N PRO A 292 33.84 5.86 9.20
CA PRO A 292 33.53 6.97 8.27
C PRO A 292 32.61 6.53 7.12
N GLY A 293 31.62 7.39 6.80
CA GLY A 293 30.58 7.10 5.82
C GLY A 293 29.34 6.45 6.44
N VAL A 294 28.38 6.07 5.60
CA VAL A 294 27.12 5.46 6.05
C VAL A 294 27.05 4.02 5.55
N SER A 295 26.98 3.08 6.49
CA SER A 295 26.87 1.65 6.19
C SER A 295 25.50 1.28 5.62
N LEU A 296 25.40 0.10 4.97
CA LEU A 296 24.13 -0.42 4.44
C LEU A 296 23.09 -0.63 5.56
N GLN A 297 23.52 -0.99 6.76
CA GLN A 297 22.62 -1.15 7.90
C GLN A 297 22.03 0.21 8.34
N GLU A 298 22.83 1.24 8.38
CA GLU A 298 22.42 2.59 8.76
C GLU A 298 21.49 3.20 7.70
N THR A 299 21.82 3.05 6.40
CA THR A 299 20.95 3.48 5.31
C THR A 299 19.63 2.72 5.29
N GLY A 300 19.65 1.42 5.64
CA GLY A 300 18.44 0.64 5.83
C GLY A 300 17.49 1.25 6.87
N LYS A 301 18.03 1.76 7.99
CA LYS A 301 17.24 2.50 8.99
C LYS A 301 16.74 3.84 8.44
N ALA A 302 17.53 4.53 7.62
CA ALA A 302 17.14 5.79 6.99
C ALA A 302 15.93 5.65 6.06
N VAL A 303 15.69 4.48 5.45
CA VAL A 303 14.50 4.22 4.62
C VAL A 303 13.18 4.47 5.38
N ALA A 304 13.20 4.32 6.72
CA ALA A 304 12.02 4.64 7.53
C ALA A 304 11.58 6.11 7.38
N PHE A 305 12.49 7.03 7.06
CA PHE A 305 12.14 8.44 6.81
C PHE A 305 11.40 8.65 5.49
N TYR A 306 11.66 7.82 4.48
CA TYR A 306 10.88 7.83 3.24
C TYR A 306 9.42 7.43 3.50
N TRP A 307 9.21 6.31 4.20
CA TRP A 307 7.86 5.84 4.55
C TRP A 307 7.18 6.71 5.61
N GLY A 308 7.94 7.20 6.59
CA GLY A 308 7.48 8.16 7.58
C GLY A 308 7.07 9.50 6.93
N GLY A 309 7.83 9.95 5.93
CA GLY A 309 7.48 11.10 5.10
C GLY A 309 6.14 10.91 4.38
N ALA A 310 5.89 9.72 3.84
CA ALA A 310 4.60 9.39 3.22
C ALA A 310 3.45 9.44 4.25
N MET A 311 3.64 8.95 5.46
CA MET A 311 2.65 9.04 6.54
C MET A 311 2.34 10.49 6.92
N VAL A 312 3.38 11.30 7.18
CA VAL A 312 3.23 12.72 7.51
C VAL A 312 2.57 13.48 6.36
N GLY A 313 3.01 13.24 5.14
CA GLY A 313 2.44 13.85 3.94
C GLY A 313 0.98 13.49 3.71
N ARG A 314 0.52 12.27 4.03
CA ARG A 314 -0.89 11.88 3.98
C ARG A 314 -1.72 12.65 5.00
N PHE A 315 -1.20 12.81 6.21
CA PHE A 315 -1.87 13.59 7.25
C PHE A 315 -2.00 15.06 6.84
N LEU A 316 -0.91 15.70 6.45
CA LEU A 316 -0.90 17.11 5.99
C LEU A 316 -1.72 17.27 4.70
N GLY A 317 -1.59 16.35 3.76
CA GLY A 317 -2.31 16.35 2.50
C GLY A 317 -3.82 16.18 2.69
N SER A 318 -4.26 15.41 3.69
CA SER A 318 -5.68 15.32 4.03
C SER A 318 -6.23 16.67 4.49
N GLY A 319 -5.46 17.44 5.29
CA GLY A 319 -5.80 18.81 5.65
C GLY A 319 -5.85 19.73 4.44
N LEU A 320 -4.86 19.66 3.54
CA LEU A 320 -4.81 20.48 2.32
C LEU A 320 -6.01 20.20 1.38
N LEU A 321 -6.51 18.98 1.33
CA LEU A 321 -7.69 18.62 0.53
C LEU A 321 -9.00 19.26 1.03
N THR A 322 -9.01 19.91 2.19
CA THR A 322 -10.16 20.70 2.64
C THR A 322 -10.26 22.06 1.94
N VAL A 323 -9.11 22.60 1.51
CA VAL A 323 -8.99 23.96 0.95
C VAL A 323 -8.52 23.98 -0.50
N VAL A 324 -7.81 22.95 -0.95
CA VAL A 324 -7.28 22.81 -2.31
C VAL A 324 -7.99 21.69 -3.06
N ARG A 325 -8.31 21.94 -4.32
CA ARG A 325 -8.91 20.92 -5.20
C ARG A 325 -7.95 19.75 -5.38
N ALA A 326 -8.49 18.53 -5.31
CA ALA A 326 -7.72 17.28 -5.37
C ALA A 326 -6.87 17.14 -6.65
N ASP A 327 -7.43 17.51 -7.79
CA ASP A 327 -6.74 17.49 -9.08
C ASP A 327 -5.53 18.44 -9.14
N ARG A 328 -5.66 19.65 -8.55
CA ARG A 328 -4.56 20.64 -8.49
C ARG A 328 -3.49 20.18 -7.50
N LEU A 329 -3.91 19.68 -6.34
CA LEU A 329 -2.98 19.20 -5.33
C LEU A 329 -2.18 18.00 -5.84
N LEU A 330 -2.84 17.05 -6.53
CA LEU A 330 -2.17 15.93 -7.18
C LEU A 330 -1.18 16.40 -8.24
N ALA A 331 -1.55 17.36 -9.10
CA ALA A 331 -0.67 17.90 -10.13
C ALA A 331 0.58 18.58 -9.51
N LEU A 332 0.42 19.29 -8.40
CA LEU A 332 1.50 19.94 -7.68
C LEU A 332 2.45 18.88 -7.07
N PHE A 333 1.92 17.91 -6.34
CA PHE A 333 2.71 16.89 -5.66
C PHE A 333 3.47 16.00 -6.67
N THR A 334 2.82 15.61 -7.76
CA THR A 334 3.47 14.81 -8.82
C THR A 334 4.54 15.62 -9.56
N ALA A 335 4.32 16.93 -9.79
CA ALA A 335 5.33 17.78 -10.41
C ALA A 335 6.56 17.96 -9.49
N ILE A 336 6.35 18.15 -8.20
CA ILE A 336 7.46 18.25 -7.21
C ILE A 336 8.21 16.92 -7.15
N ALA A 337 7.52 15.79 -7.05
CA ALA A 337 8.14 14.45 -7.00
C ALA A 337 8.96 14.17 -8.27
N ALA A 338 8.43 14.54 -9.47
CA ALA A 338 9.16 14.43 -10.72
C ALA A 338 10.42 15.30 -10.73
N ALA A 339 10.33 16.56 -10.28
CA ALA A 339 11.47 17.47 -10.18
C ALA A 339 12.53 16.94 -9.20
N MET A 340 12.11 16.39 -8.06
CA MET A 340 13.02 15.78 -7.07
C MET A 340 13.75 14.55 -7.66
N CYS A 341 13.04 13.66 -8.38
CA CYS A 341 13.67 12.55 -9.06
C CYS A 341 14.67 13.00 -10.15
N LEU A 342 14.31 14.05 -10.92
CA LEU A 342 15.23 14.65 -11.90
C LEU A 342 16.44 15.31 -11.24
N TYR A 343 16.26 15.91 -10.06
CA TYR A 343 17.38 16.44 -9.28
C TYR A 343 18.34 15.31 -8.87
N VAL A 344 17.82 14.21 -8.32
CA VAL A 344 18.63 13.03 -7.95
C VAL A 344 19.37 12.48 -9.15
N PHE A 345 18.70 12.37 -10.29
CA PHE A 345 19.26 11.90 -11.54
C PHE A 345 20.40 12.81 -12.06
N ALA A 346 20.19 14.13 -12.05
CA ALA A 346 21.08 15.08 -12.73
C ALA A 346 22.23 15.60 -11.85
N VAL A 347 21.98 15.76 -10.55
CA VAL A 347 22.93 16.37 -9.62
C VAL A 347 23.70 15.31 -8.83
N GLY A 348 23.00 14.28 -8.31
CA GLY A 348 23.64 13.26 -7.47
C GLY A 348 24.20 13.83 -6.17
N GLY A 349 25.24 13.18 -5.63
CA GLY A 349 25.96 13.65 -4.45
C GLY A 349 25.17 13.59 -3.14
N VAL A 350 25.75 14.11 -2.07
CA VAL A 350 25.20 14.02 -0.69
C VAL A 350 23.78 14.59 -0.57
N THR A 351 23.51 15.71 -1.24
CA THR A 351 22.20 16.35 -1.20
C THR A 351 21.11 15.52 -1.86
N ALA A 352 21.45 14.70 -2.85
CA ALA A 352 20.51 13.81 -3.52
C ALA A 352 19.91 12.76 -2.56
N GLY A 353 20.68 12.31 -1.56
CA GLY A 353 20.18 11.40 -0.52
C GLY A 353 19.02 12.00 0.29
N PHE A 354 19.18 13.25 0.74
CA PHE A 354 18.12 13.95 1.48
C PHE A 354 16.89 14.23 0.60
N VAL A 355 17.11 14.64 -0.66
CA VAL A 355 16.03 14.87 -1.62
C VAL A 355 15.27 13.56 -1.89
N ALA A 356 15.97 12.44 -2.08
CA ALA A 356 15.35 11.15 -2.32
C ALA A 356 14.46 10.69 -1.16
N LEU A 357 14.93 10.81 0.10
CA LEU A 357 14.13 10.51 1.28
C LEU A 357 12.86 11.40 1.36
N SER A 358 12.99 12.67 0.97
CA SER A 358 11.89 13.64 1.01
C SER A 358 10.81 13.38 -0.06
N ILE A 359 11.08 12.57 -1.10
CA ILE A 359 10.08 12.19 -2.12
C ILE A 359 8.87 11.51 -1.45
N GLY A 360 9.09 10.74 -0.38
CA GLY A 360 8.03 10.09 0.38
C GLY A 360 6.92 11.04 0.81
N LEU A 361 7.27 12.27 1.23
CA LEU A 361 6.31 13.29 1.62
C LEU A 361 5.32 13.63 0.49
N PHE A 362 5.79 13.68 -0.75
CA PHE A 362 4.99 14.05 -1.92
C PHE A 362 4.30 12.86 -2.56
N ASN A 363 4.79 11.64 -2.36
CA ASN A 363 4.09 10.41 -2.77
C ASN A 363 2.76 10.22 -2.05
N SER A 364 2.63 10.78 -0.89
CA SER A 364 1.67 10.50 0.15
C SER A 364 0.19 10.44 -0.29
N ILE A 365 -0.28 11.46 -1.02
CA ILE A 365 -1.70 11.58 -1.40
C ILE A 365 -2.03 10.95 -2.76
N MET A 366 -1.02 10.45 -3.50
CA MET A 366 -1.23 10.08 -4.90
C MET A 366 -2.22 8.93 -5.04
N PHE A 367 -2.06 7.84 -4.30
CA PHE A 367 -2.98 6.70 -4.36
C PHE A 367 -4.45 7.10 -4.11
N PRO A 368 -4.79 7.68 -2.93
CA PRO A 368 -6.18 7.98 -2.62
C PRO A 368 -6.79 9.00 -3.58
N VAL A 369 -6.03 9.98 -4.03
CA VAL A 369 -6.54 11.01 -4.95
C VAL A 369 -6.72 10.46 -6.36
N ILE A 370 -5.77 9.67 -6.90
CA ILE A 370 -5.94 9.00 -8.20
C ILE A 370 -7.17 8.08 -8.16
N PHE A 371 -7.32 7.30 -7.09
CA PHE A 371 -8.43 6.37 -6.91
C PHE A 371 -9.78 7.09 -6.96
N THR A 372 -9.94 8.14 -6.15
CA THR A 372 -11.19 8.89 -6.07
C THR A 372 -11.47 9.70 -7.34
N LEU A 373 -10.45 10.38 -7.93
CA LEU A 373 -10.59 11.08 -9.21
C LEU A 373 -11.05 10.13 -10.33
N THR A 374 -10.56 8.89 -10.32
CA THR A 374 -10.95 7.89 -11.30
C THR A 374 -12.38 7.43 -11.08
N LEU A 375 -12.79 7.12 -9.85
CA LEU A 375 -14.16 6.74 -9.52
C LEU A 375 -15.18 7.81 -9.90
N GLU A 376 -14.84 9.08 -9.72
CA GLU A 376 -15.72 10.21 -10.04
C GLU A 376 -15.92 10.44 -11.55
N ARG A 377 -14.96 10.00 -12.37
CA ARG A 377 -14.95 10.26 -13.83
C ARG A 377 -15.18 9.02 -14.67
N SER A 378 -15.10 7.84 -14.05
CA SER A 378 -15.31 6.57 -14.72
C SER A 378 -16.78 6.42 -15.15
N THR A 379 -16.99 5.94 -16.36
CA THR A 379 -18.31 5.53 -16.89
C THR A 379 -18.64 4.09 -16.51
N ALA A 380 -17.63 3.31 -16.10
CA ALA A 380 -17.82 1.96 -15.59
C ALA A 380 -18.39 1.96 -14.17
N SER A 381 -18.95 0.84 -13.76
CA SER A 381 -19.43 0.64 -12.39
C SER A 381 -18.30 0.83 -11.36
N ALA A 382 -18.68 1.19 -10.14
CA ALA A 382 -17.69 1.39 -9.05
C ALA A 382 -16.90 0.12 -8.76
N GLU A 383 -17.54 -1.05 -8.83
CA GLU A 383 -16.94 -2.36 -8.63
C GLU A 383 -15.92 -2.68 -9.72
N ALA A 384 -16.28 -2.47 -10.99
CA ALA A 384 -15.39 -2.70 -12.13
C ALA A 384 -14.18 -1.75 -12.09
N THR A 385 -14.42 -0.47 -11.79
CA THR A 385 -13.37 0.55 -11.65
C THR A 385 -12.45 0.22 -10.48
N SER A 386 -12.98 -0.12 -9.30
CA SER A 386 -12.19 -0.49 -8.12
C SER A 386 -11.38 -1.78 -8.37
N GLY A 387 -11.99 -2.76 -9.04
CA GLY A 387 -11.29 -3.98 -9.44
C GLY A 387 -10.07 -3.69 -10.32
N LEU A 388 -10.23 -2.84 -11.35
CA LEU A 388 -9.12 -2.45 -12.23
C LEU A 388 -8.03 -1.67 -11.49
N LEU A 389 -8.41 -0.72 -10.64
CA LEU A 389 -7.46 0.06 -9.84
C LEU A 389 -6.66 -0.82 -8.87
N CYS A 390 -7.30 -1.79 -8.23
CA CYS A 390 -6.61 -2.74 -7.37
C CYS A 390 -5.72 -3.73 -8.15
N THR A 391 -6.16 -4.18 -9.35
CA THR A 391 -5.30 -4.95 -10.26
C THR A 391 -4.02 -4.19 -10.60
N ALA A 392 -4.13 -2.89 -10.82
CA ALA A 392 -3.02 -2.03 -11.20
C ALA A 392 -1.94 -1.89 -10.10
N ILE A 393 -2.22 -2.26 -8.84
CA ILE A 393 -1.24 -2.32 -7.74
C ILE A 393 -0.08 -3.27 -8.07
N VAL A 394 -0.28 -4.22 -9.00
CA VAL A 394 0.78 -5.10 -9.52
C VAL A 394 1.97 -4.32 -10.12
N GLY A 395 1.81 -3.03 -10.43
CA GLY A 395 2.91 -2.13 -10.78
C GLY A 395 4.05 -2.14 -9.78
N GLY A 396 3.74 -2.35 -8.47
CA GLY A 396 4.72 -2.52 -7.41
C GLY A 396 5.60 -3.77 -7.52
N ALA A 397 5.23 -4.76 -8.34
CA ALA A 397 6.09 -5.88 -8.68
C ALA A 397 6.91 -5.61 -9.97
N VAL A 398 6.36 -4.87 -10.91
CA VAL A 398 6.92 -4.74 -12.27
C VAL A 398 7.95 -3.61 -12.36
N LEU A 399 7.63 -2.41 -11.88
CA LEU A 399 8.52 -1.26 -12.03
C LEU A 399 9.82 -1.36 -11.21
N PRO A 400 9.85 -1.94 -10.00
CA PRO A 400 11.12 -2.16 -9.30
C PRO A 400 12.13 -3.00 -10.11
N LEU A 401 11.64 -3.99 -10.89
CA LEU A 401 12.50 -4.77 -11.78
C LEU A 401 13.12 -3.91 -12.88
N LEU A 402 12.33 -3.00 -13.47
CA LEU A 402 12.83 -2.07 -14.48
C LEU A 402 13.85 -1.09 -13.89
N VAL A 403 13.56 -0.54 -12.69
CA VAL A 403 14.46 0.37 -11.99
C VAL A 403 15.76 -0.36 -11.61
N GLY A 404 15.66 -1.61 -11.12
CA GLY A 404 16.81 -2.48 -10.84
C GLY A 404 17.69 -2.72 -12.09
N LEU A 405 17.06 -3.03 -13.22
CA LEU A 405 17.78 -3.24 -14.48
C LEU A 405 18.52 -1.97 -14.95
N VAL A 406 17.93 -0.79 -14.74
CA VAL A 406 18.59 0.48 -15.07
C VAL A 406 19.74 0.76 -14.11
N SER A 407 19.56 0.51 -12.79
CA SER A 407 20.61 0.74 -11.79
C SER A 407 21.82 -0.18 -12.00
N GLU A 408 21.61 -1.44 -12.35
CA GLU A 408 22.68 -2.41 -12.65
C GLU A 408 23.50 -2.01 -13.88
N ARG A 409 22.84 -1.42 -14.90
CA ARG A 409 23.53 -1.02 -16.16
C ARG A 409 24.17 0.35 -16.13
N SER A 410 23.83 1.17 -15.13
CA SER A 410 24.34 2.55 -15.04
C SER A 410 24.69 2.94 -13.60
N SER A 411 23.72 3.46 -12.84
CA SER A 411 23.88 3.80 -11.43
C SER A 411 22.52 3.90 -10.75
N TYR A 412 22.51 3.83 -9.40
CA TYR A 412 21.29 4.05 -8.63
C TYR A 412 20.69 5.45 -8.85
N ALA A 413 21.54 6.49 -8.98
CA ALA A 413 21.07 7.85 -9.27
C ALA A 413 20.41 7.93 -10.66
N THR A 414 21.02 7.30 -11.68
CA THR A 414 20.45 7.26 -13.05
C THR A 414 19.10 6.56 -13.07
N ALA A 415 18.88 5.55 -12.24
CA ALA A 415 17.63 4.80 -12.20
C ALA A 415 16.43 5.66 -11.77
N PHE A 416 16.64 6.82 -11.10
CA PHE A 416 15.58 7.77 -10.77
C PHE A 416 14.88 8.41 -11.97
N ILE A 417 15.44 8.26 -13.19
CA ILE A 417 14.75 8.70 -14.42
C ILE A 417 13.41 7.95 -14.61
N VAL A 418 13.32 6.67 -14.21
CA VAL A 418 12.11 5.88 -14.36
C VAL A 418 10.98 6.42 -13.48
N PRO A 419 11.15 6.60 -12.15
CA PRO A 419 10.16 7.28 -11.32
C PRO A 419 9.84 8.70 -11.80
N ALA A 420 10.83 9.47 -12.27
CA ALA A 420 10.61 10.81 -12.80
C ALA A 420 9.60 10.81 -13.96
N LEU A 421 9.75 9.89 -14.91
CA LEU A 421 8.81 9.72 -16.04
C LEU A 421 7.43 9.27 -15.56
N CYS A 422 7.38 8.38 -14.55
CA CYS A 422 6.11 7.99 -13.93
C CYS A 422 5.39 9.20 -13.34
N TYR A 423 6.06 10.01 -12.51
CA TYR A 423 5.45 11.20 -11.88
C TYR A 423 5.08 12.28 -12.90
N ALA A 424 5.86 12.46 -13.97
CA ALA A 424 5.48 13.36 -15.07
C ALA A 424 4.18 12.90 -15.75
N THR A 425 4.02 11.60 -15.98
CA THR A 425 2.79 11.01 -16.52
C THR A 425 1.61 11.21 -15.56
N LEU A 426 1.81 11.05 -14.26
CA LEU A 426 0.80 11.31 -13.23
C LEU A 426 0.41 12.80 -13.17
N CYS A 427 1.35 13.72 -13.37
CA CYS A 427 1.05 15.14 -13.49
C CYS A 427 0.16 15.42 -14.71
N ALA A 428 0.41 14.77 -15.85
CA ALA A 428 -0.45 14.86 -17.02
C ALA A 428 -1.86 14.29 -16.75
N PHE A 429 -1.97 13.15 -16.05
CA PHE A 429 -3.23 12.58 -15.59
C PHE A 429 -4.02 13.58 -14.71
N ALA A 430 -3.37 14.19 -13.71
CA ALA A 430 -3.99 15.15 -12.81
C ALA A 430 -4.52 16.39 -13.57
N ARG A 431 -3.73 16.91 -14.53
CA ARG A 431 -4.13 18.03 -15.39
C ARG A 431 -5.29 17.66 -16.32
N ALA A 432 -5.31 16.44 -16.85
CA ALA A 432 -6.43 15.94 -17.64
C ALA A 432 -7.71 15.81 -16.78
N ALA A 433 -7.56 15.34 -15.53
CA ALA A 433 -8.67 15.25 -14.58
C ALA A 433 -9.26 16.64 -14.23
N ALA A 434 -8.42 17.67 -14.16
CA ALA A 434 -8.85 19.03 -13.90
C ALA A 434 -9.77 19.63 -15.01
N ARG A 435 -9.59 19.15 -16.25
CA ARG A 435 -10.33 19.62 -17.43
C ARG A 435 -11.65 18.88 -17.65
N LYS A 436 -11.82 17.69 -17.07
CA LYS A 436 -13.03 16.90 -17.27
C LYS A 436 -13.98 17.06 -16.09
N PRO A 437 -15.26 17.46 -16.32
CA PRO A 437 -16.24 17.54 -15.25
C PRO A 437 -16.49 16.18 -14.62
N GLN A 438 -16.84 16.20 -13.34
CA GLN A 438 -17.31 15.02 -12.62
C GLN A 438 -18.61 14.53 -13.27
N GLN A 439 -18.79 13.23 -13.37
CA GLN A 439 -20.07 12.69 -13.78
C GLN A 439 -21.13 12.96 -12.70
N PRO A 440 -22.35 13.40 -13.08
CA PRO A 440 -23.43 13.49 -12.12
C PRO A 440 -23.61 12.10 -11.49
N ARG A 441 -23.41 11.97 -10.18
CA ARG A 441 -23.86 10.76 -9.47
C ARG A 441 -25.37 10.69 -9.65
N ALA A 442 -25.86 9.53 -10.09
CA ALA A 442 -27.29 9.27 -10.11
C ALA A 442 -27.86 9.65 -8.74
N GLU A 443 -28.75 10.65 -8.70
CA GLU A 443 -29.50 10.95 -7.50
C GLU A 443 -30.19 9.68 -7.07
N PRO A 444 -30.23 9.35 -5.76
CA PRO A 444 -31.07 8.27 -5.27
C PRO A 444 -32.47 8.57 -5.79
N ALA A 445 -33.04 7.67 -6.61
CA ALA A 445 -34.41 7.80 -7.06
C ALA A 445 -35.25 8.15 -5.83
N ALA A 446 -35.86 9.34 -5.83
CA ALA A 446 -36.79 9.75 -4.81
C ALA A 446 -37.84 8.63 -4.76
N ILE A 447 -37.89 7.90 -3.65
CA ILE A 447 -38.93 6.93 -3.39
C ILE A 447 -40.18 7.79 -3.33
N MET A 448 -40.92 7.85 -4.44
CA MET A 448 -42.28 8.35 -4.41
C MET A 448 -43.05 7.39 -3.50
N LEU A 449 -43.30 7.84 -2.32
CA LEU A 449 -44.30 7.26 -1.43
C LEU A 449 -45.67 7.47 -2.10
N HIS A 450 -46.16 6.43 -2.75
CA HIS A 450 -47.59 6.27 -3.05
C HIS A 450 -48.14 5.17 -2.14
#